data_bb617097c76a91158105421ad0bd0fd2
#
_entry.id   bb617097c76a91158105421ad0bd0fd2
#
_cell.length_a   1.000
_cell.length_b   1.000
_cell.length_c   1.000
_cell.angle_alpha   90.00
_cell.angle_beta   90.00
_cell.angle_gamma   90.00
#
_symmetry.space_group_name_H-M   'P 1'
#
loop_
_entity.id
_entity.type
_entity.pdbx_description
1 polymer ?
#
loop_
_entity_poly.entity_id
_entity_poly.type
_entity_poly.pdbx_seq_one_letter_code
_entity_poly.pdbx_strand_id
1 'polypeptide(L)'
;MSAPASAARAPIRPRTHGPVQLCLEIVFGLLFMALFSWFVGLAIESVGSYTLWKEQGTRHAQRMVQQNMDYIAAAPRSLLVDDTAAFARRLCGWIARPYERLGVPSWHARLDPAPGSPEEAALAASLGASKGTARAARAIGRHLSRWALSSMYVAQDVALRLSVALFALPAFALACLVGVVDGLVRRDLRRWQGGRESSFVYHHAKRYTVWALTGGFSLYLTWPFGGFNPAYMVLVFTVLVAATLSTTVAAFKKYV
;
A
#
# COMPACT_ATOMS: atom_id res chain seq x y z
N MET A 1 17.42 4.60 -61.82
CA MET A 1 16.62 3.91 -60.80
C MET A 1 16.75 4.77 -59.52
N SER A 2 15.77 5.63 -59.25
CA SER A 2 15.76 6.53 -58.09
C SER A 2 15.20 5.76 -56.88
N ALA A 3 15.95 5.70 -55.80
CA ALA A 3 15.50 5.10 -54.55
C ALA A 3 14.31 5.88 -53.92
N PRO A 4 13.28 5.22 -53.39
CA PRO A 4 12.17 5.92 -52.77
C PRO A 4 12.61 6.66 -51.48
N ALA A 5 12.28 7.96 -51.43
CA ALA A 5 12.53 8.79 -50.25
C ALA A 5 11.85 8.16 -49.02
N SER A 6 12.65 7.84 -48.01
CA SER A 6 12.19 7.37 -46.72
C SER A 6 11.28 8.41 -46.08
N ALA A 7 9.99 8.10 -45.94
CA ALA A 7 9.02 8.98 -45.28
C ALA A 7 9.47 9.23 -43.84
N ALA A 8 9.90 10.45 -43.55
CA ALA A 8 10.28 10.89 -42.22
C ALA A 8 9.08 10.69 -41.26
N ARG A 9 9.21 9.80 -40.30
CA ARG A 9 8.21 9.60 -39.23
C ARG A 9 8.01 10.93 -38.50
N ALA A 10 6.78 11.42 -38.51
CA ALA A 10 6.42 12.63 -37.77
C ALA A 10 6.84 12.49 -36.30
N PRO A 11 7.45 13.52 -35.70
CA PRO A 11 7.86 13.45 -34.28
C PRO A 11 6.62 13.23 -33.41
N ILE A 12 6.66 12.16 -32.58
CA ILE A 12 5.62 11.86 -31.60
C ILE A 12 5.62 13.02 -30.60
N ARG A 13 4.63 13.90 -30.70
CA ARG A 13 4.44 14.98 -29.73
C ARG A 13 4.15 14.35 -28.35
N PRO A 14 4.92 14.68 -27.29
CA PRO A 14 4.60 14.22 -25.94
C PRO A 14 3.20 14.73 -25.58
N ARG A 15 2.31 13.82 -25.16
CA ARG A 15 1.00 14.21 -24.65
C ARG A 15 1.21 15.04 -23.38
N THR A 16 0.86 16.32 -23.45
CA THR A 16 0.80 17.18 -22.26
C THR A 16 -0.47 16.84 -21.50
N HIS A 17 -0.31 16.14 -20.38
CA HIS A 17 -1.43 15.84 -19.48
C HIS A 17 -1.93 17.13 -18.85
N GLY A 18 -3.21 17.42 -18.96
CA GLY A 18 -3.83 18.52 -18.23
C GLY A 18 -3.85 18.25 -16.71
N PRO A 19 -3.94 19.29 -15.87
CA PRO A 19 -3.92 19.13 -14.41
C PRO A 19 -5.04 18.20 -13.90
N VAL A 20 -6.21 18.23 -14.50
CA VAL A 20 -7.34 17.34 -14.16
C VAL A 20 -7.02 15.89 -14.51
N GLN A 21 -6.43 15.65 -15.69
CA GLN A 21 -6.03 14.31 -16.11
C GLN A 21 -4.96 13.75 -15.17
N LEU A 22 -3.99 14.55 -14.75
CA LEU A 22 -2.96 14.15 -13.78
C LEU A 22 -3.60 13.77 -12.42
N CYS A 23 -4.54 14.57 -11.92
CA CYS A 23 -5.25 14.23 -10.68
C CYS A 23 -6.02 12.91 -10.80
N LEU A 24 -6.71 12.69 -11.93
CA LEU A 24 -7.42 11.43 -12.17
C LEU A 24 -6.47 10.24 -12.24
N GLU A 25 -5.35 10.37 -12.95
CA GLU A 25 -4.33 9.31 -13.04
C GLU A 25 -3.75 8.95 -11.66
N ILE A 26 -3.49 9.95 -10.80
CA ILE A 26 -3.02 9.72 -9.43
C ILE A 26 -4.10 8.99 -8.62
N VAL A 27 -5.35 9.45 -8.64
CA VAL A 27 -6.45 8.84 -7.88
C VAL A 27 -6.71 7.40 -8.35
N PHE A 28 -6.79 7.16 -9.66
CA PHE A 28 -6.97 5.81 -10.19
C PHE A 28 -5.75 4.92 -9.91
N GLY A 29 -4.54 5.47 -9.99
CA GLY A 29 -3.32 4.75 -9.64
C GLY A 29 -3.29 4.31 -8.18
N LEU A 30 -3.66 5.19 -7.24
CA LEU A 30 -3.76 4.88 -5.82
C LEU A 30 -4.86 3.84 -5.54
N LEU A 31 -6.02 3.99 -6.17
CA LEU A 31 -7.12 3.03 -6.04
C LEU A 31 -6.72 1.64 -6.56
N PHE A 32 -6.12 1.59 -7.75
CA PHE A 32 -5.61 0.35 -8.32
C PHE A 32 -4.56 -0.30 -7.42
N MET A 33 -3.61 0.49 -6.90
CA MET A 33 -2.57 0.01 -6.00
C MET A 33 -3.15 -0.51 -4.68
N ALA A 34 -4.16 0.16 -4.12
CA ALA A 34 -4.86 -0.30 -2.92
C ALA A 34 -5.60 -1.62 -3.15
N LEU A 35 -6.32 -1.75 -4.27
CA LEU A 35 -7.00 -2.99 -4.66
C LEU A 35 -6.00 -4.13 -4.92
N PHE A 36 -4.92 -3.85 -5.62
CA PHE A 36 -3.86 -4.82 -5.86
C PHE A 36 -3.21 -5.29 -4.55
N SER A 37 -2.88 -4.35 -3.65
CA SER A 37 -2.33 -4.66 -2.32
C SER A 37 -3.29 -5.48 -1.48
N TRP A 38 -4.59 -5.16 -1.51
CA TRP A 38 -5.61 -5.95 -0.84
C TRP A 38 -5.65 -7.38 -1.36
N PHE A 39 -5.62 -7.56 -2.69
CA PHE A 39 -5.64 -8.89 -3.31
C PHE A 39 -4.38 -9.68 -2.97
N VAL A 40 -3.20 -9.08 -3.09
CA VAL A 40 -1.92 -9.70 -2.74
C VAL A 40 -1.86 -10.01 -1.24
N GLY A 41 -2.27 -9.09 -0.39
CA GLY A 41 -2.34 -9.29 1.06
C GLY A 41 -3.25 -10.45 1.44
N LEU A 42 -4.42 -10.55 0.79
CA LEU A 42 -5.34 -11.67 0.99
C LEU A 42 -4.76 -13.01 0.53
N ALA A 43 -4.03 -13.02 -0.59
CA ALA A 43 -3.33 -14.22 -1.07
C ALA A 43 -2.24 -14.65 -0.08
N ILE A 44 -1.43 -13.70 0.42
CA ILE A 44 -0.38 -13.96 1.41
C ILE A 44 -0.99 -14.46 2.72
N GLU A 45 -2.08 -13.83 3.23
CA GLU A 45 -2.76 -14.25 4.44
C GLU A 45 -3.36 -15.66 4.27
N SER A 46 -3.94 -15.94 3.11
CA SER A 46 -4.46 -17.27 2.78
C SER A 46 -3.36 -18.33 2.79
N VAL A 47 -2.25 -18.10 2.10
CA VAL A 47 -1.10 -19.03 2.07
C VAL A 47 -0.45 -19.14 3.45
N GLY A 48 -0.26 -18.00 4.13
CA GLY A 48 0.33 -17.94 5.47
C GLY A 48 -0.46 -18.72 6.52
N SER A 49 -1.79 -18.72 6.41
CA SER A 49 -2.66 -19.50 7.30
C SER A 49 -2.44 -21.02 7.19
N TYR A 50 -1.89 -21.51 6.08
CA TYR A 50 -1.53 -22.93 5.89
C TYR A 50 -0.06 -23.22 6.17
N THR A 51 0.82 -22.23 6.14
CA THR A 51 2.29 -22.44 6.22
C THR A 51 2.93 -21.82 7.46
N LEU A 52 2.81 -20.51 7.63
CA LEU A 52 3.58 -19.73 8.61
C LEU A 52 2.85 -19.58 9.96
N TRP A 53 1.52 -19.37 9.94
CA TRP A 53 0.71 -19.13 11.16
C TRP A 53 -0.54 -19.99 11.21
N LYS A 54 -0.36 -21.31 11.02
CA LYS A 54 -1.44 -22.33 10.97
C LYS A 54 -2.42 -22.28 12.14
N GLU A 55 -1.92 -21.98 13.35
CA GLU A 55 -2.72 -21.97 14.57
C GLU A 55 -3.44 -20.64 14.83
N GLN A 56 -3.12 -19.59 14.07
CA GLN A 56 -3.62 -18.25 14.35
C GLN A 56 -4.92 -17.92 13.60
N GLY A 57 -5.20 -18.61 12.49
CA GLY A 57 -6.40 -18.38 11.66
C GLY A 57 -6.52 -16.89 11.29
N THR A 58 -7.71 -16.30 11.51
CA THR A 58 -7.98 -14.87 11.25
C THR A 58 -7.33 -13.91 12.28
N ARG A 59 -6.79 -14.44 13.38
CA ARG A 59 -6.18 -13.62 14.44
C ARG A 59 -4.91 -12.93 14.00
N HIS A 60 -4.20 -13.47 13.00
CA HIS A 60 -3.01 -12.83 12.44
C HIS A 60 -3.40 -11.51 11.77
N ALA A 61 -4.32 -11.53 10.81
CA ALA A 61 -4.79 -10.32 10.14
C ALA A 61 -5.41 -9.29 11.12
N GLN A 62 -6.17 -9.76 12.12
CA GLN A 62 -6.70 -8.90 13.17
C GLN A 62 -5.61 -8.21 13.98
N ARG A 63 -4.54 -8.94 14.36
CA ARG A 63 -3.39 -8.36 15.08
C ARG A 63 -2.67 -7.30 14.24
N MET A 64 -2.53 -7.50 12.93
CA MET A 64 -1.93 -6.53 12.03
C MET A 64 -2.70 -5.21 12.02
N VAL A 65 -4.03 -5.29 11.94
CA VAL A 65 -4.90 -4.09 12.03
C VAL A 65 -4.70 -3.39 13.36
N GLN A 66 -4.74 -4.13 14.48
CA GLN A 66 -4.57 -3.57 15.81
C GLN A 66 -3.20 -2.89 15.97
N GLN A 67 -2.14 -3.55 15.54
CA GLN A 67 -0.78 -3.00 15.58
C GLN A 67 -0.64 -1.70 14.77
N ASN A 68 -1.22 -1.64 13.58
CA ASN A 68 -1.21 -0.41 12.77
C ASN A 68 -2.05 0.70 13.41
N MET A 69 -3.17 0.36 14.06
CA MET A 69 -3.95 1.31 14.85
C MET A 69 -3.13 1.88 16.03
N ASP A 70 -2.39 1.03 16.75
CA ASP A 70 -1.55 1.43 17.87
C ASP A 70 -0.40 2.35 17.39
N TYR A 71 0.21 2.06 16.25
CA TYR A 71 1.22 2.94 15.64
C TYR A 71 0.66 4.32 15.25
N ILE A 72 -0.56 4.36 14.67
CA ILE A 72 -1.21 5.62 14.33
C ILE A 72 -1.56 6.40 15.59
N ALA A 73 -2.03 5.73 16.65
CA ALA A 73 -2.36 6.36 17.92
C ALA A 73 -1.13 6.91 18.67
N ALA A 74 0.02 6.23 18.54
CA ALA A 74 1.29 6.66 19.12
C ALA A 74 2.02 7.73 18.29
N ALA A 75 1.61 7.95 17.03
CA ALA A 75 2.26 8.91 16.14
C ALA A 75 1.98 10.37 16.57
N PRO A 76 2.90 11.31 16.30
CA PRO A 76 2.63 12.72 16.52
C PRO A 76 1.47 13.20 15.63
N ARG A 77 0.80 14.27 16.07
CA ARG A 77 -0.34 14.85 15.34
C ARG A 77 0.03 15.16 13.89
N SER A 78 -0.85 14.78 12.96
CA SER A 78 -0.70 15.14 11.56
C SER A 78 -1.09 16.59 11.32
N LEU A 79 -0.42 17.27 10.37
CA LEU A 79 -0.84 18.61 9.91
C LEU A 79 -2.15 18.59 9.11
N LEU A 80 -2.58 17.41 8.65
CA LEU A 80 -3.78 17.25 7.82
C LEU A 80 -5.03 16.86 8.63
N VAL A 81 -4.82 16.19 9.77
CA VAL A 81 -5.91 15.64 10.58
C VAL A 81 -5.56 15.80 12.06
N ASP A 82 -6.42 16.45 12.82
CA ASP A 82 -6.19 16.73 14.25
C ASP A 82 -6.17 15.46 15.10
N ASP A 83 -7.10 14.52 14.84
CA ASP A 83 -7.19 13.23 15.53
C ASP A 83 -7.04 12.07 14.53
N THR A 84 -5.80 11.65 14.33
CA THR A 84 -5.45 10.55 13.45
C THR A 84 -6.01 9.21 13.93
N ALA A 85 -6.09 9.01 15.24
CA ALA A 85 -6.64 7.78 15.82
C ALA A 85 -8.16 7.68 15.62
N ALA A 86 -8.91 8.77 15.80
CA ALA A 86 -10.33 8.80 15.50
C ALA A 86 -10.60 8.60 14.01
N PHE A 87 -9.80 9.21 13.14
CA PHE A 87 -9.88 8.98 11.69
C PHE A 87 -9.68 7.50 11.34
N ALA A 88 -8.63 6.87 11.86
CA ALA A 88 -8.33 5.47 11.63
C ALA A 88 -9.47 4.54 12.10
N ARG A 89 -10.03 4.79 13.29
CA ARG A 89 -11.20 4.04 13.79
C ARG A 89 -12.42 4.18 12.88
N ARG A 90 -12.74 5.40 12.42
CA ARG A 90 -13.85 5.64 11.48
C ARG A 90 -13.63 4.93 10.16
N LEU A 91 -12.41 4.97 9.62
CA LEU A 91 -12.04 4.31 8.37
C LEU A 91 -12.22 2.79 8.48
N CYS A 92 -11.71 2.17 9.56
CA CYS A 92 -11.91 0.74 9.81
C CYS A 92 -13.40 0.40 9.95
N GLY A 93 -14.19 1.23 10.65
CA GLY A 93 -15.63 1.04 10.78
C GLY A 93 -16.36 1.14 9.42
N TRP A 94 -15.96 2.04 8.55
CA TRP A 94 -16.54 2.13 7.20
C TRP A 94 -16.28 0.88 6.37
N ILE A 95 -15.08 0.33 6.45
CA ILE A 95 -14.72 -0.90 5.75
C ILE A 95 -15.43 -2.12 6.36
N ALA A 96 -15.63 -2.16 7.67
CA ALA A 96 -16.34 -3.25 8.35
C ALA A 96 -17.84 -3.31 8.00
N ARG A 97 -18.50 -2.15 7.83
CA ARG A 97 -19.96 -2.05 7.61
C ARG A 97 -20.53 -3.01 6.55
N PRO A 98 -19.99 -3.12 5.33
CA PRO A 98 -20.52 -4.05 4.33
C PRO A 98 -20.41 -5.51 4.79
N TYR A 99 -19.32 -5.89 5.46
CA TYR A 99 -19.14 -7.24 5.98
C TYR A 99 -20.06 -7.54 7.16
N GLU A 100 -20.30 -6.58 8.02
CA GLU A 100 -21.26 -6.66 9.13
C GLU A 100 -22.71 -6.78 8.60
N ARG A 101 -23.08 -5.99 7.59
CA ARG A 101 -24.38 -6.08 6.93
C ARG A 101 -24.63 -7.43 6.25
N LEU A 102 -23.58 -8.03 5.70
CA LEU A 102 -23.62 -9.38 5.12
C LEU A 102 -23.55 -10.47 6.19
N GLY A 103 -23.40 -10.10 7.47
CA GLY A 103 -23.34 -11.04 8.58
C GLY A 103 -22.08 -11.90 8.62
N VAL A 104 -20.98 -11.47 7.97
CA VAL A 104 -19.72 -12.24 7.90
C VAL A 104 -19.15 -12.56 9.28
N PRO A 105 -19.06 -11.60 10.25
CA PRO A 105 -18.57 -11.92 11.58
C PRO A 105 -19.43 -12.94 12.33
N SER A 106 -20.74 -12.81 12.28
CA SER A 106 -21.67 -13.76 12.94
C SER A 106 -21.68 -15.13 12.25
N TRP A 107 -21.55 -15.16 10.93
CA TRP A 107 -21.40 -16.40 10.18
C TRP A 107 -20.10 -17.13 10.54
N HIS A 108 -19.00 -16.40 10.63
CA HIS A 108 -17.72 -16.96 11.05
C HIS A 108 -17.77 -17.50 12.49
N ALA A 109 -18.33 -16.73 13.44
CA ALA A 109 -18.45 -17.15 14.83
C ALA A 109 -19.25 -18.45 15.01
N ARG A 110 -20.29 -18.68 14.18
CA ARG A 110 -21.10 -19.92 14.18
C ARG A 110 -20.34 -21.13 13.65
N LEU A 111 -19.44 -20.95 12.69
CA LEU A 111 -18.72 -22.03 12.03
C LEU A 111 -17.36 -22.34 12.66
N ASP A 112 -16.77 -21.37 13.34
CA ASP A 112 -15.45 -21.42 13.95
C ASP A 112 -15.48 -20.71 15.32
N PRO A 113 -16.23 -21.27 16.31
CA PRO A 113 -16.37 -20.67 17.63
C PRO A 113 -15.05 -20.62 18.38
N ALA A 114 -14.98 -19.78 19.41
CA ALA A 114 -13.77 -19.63 20.22
C ALA A 114 -13.41 -20.96 20.93
N PRO A 115 -12.13 -21.32 21.01
CA PRO A 115 -11.68 -22.52 21.69
C PRO A 115 -12.18 -22.56 23.15
N GLY A 116 -12.73 -23.71 23.57
CA GLY A 116 -13.28 -23.92 24.93
C GLY A 116 -14.65 -23.31 25.17
N SER A 117 -15.33 -22.76 24.15
CA SER A 117 -16.68 -22.24 24.29
C SER A 117 -17.75 -23.36 24.29
N PRO A 118 -18.92 -23.13 24.94
CA PRO A 118 -20.04 -24.05 24.85
C PRO A 118 -20.52 -24.31 23.41
N GLU A 119 -20.34 -23.30 22.56
CA GLU A 119 -20.69 -23.36 21.14
C GLU A 119 -19.76 -24.30 20.36
N GLU A 120 -18.47 -24.37 20.73
CA GLU A 120 -17.50 -25.32 20.16
C GLU A 120 -17.92 -26.76 20.51
N ALA A 121 -18.28 -27.02 21.78
CA ALA A 121 -18.74 -28.33 22.22
C ALA A 121 -20.04 -28.75 21.50
N ALA A 122 -21.00 -27.84 21.36
CA ALA A 122 -22.23 -28.07 20.62
C ALA A 122 -21.97 -28.33 19.12
N LEU A 123 -21.04 -27.58 18.53
CA LEU A 123 -20.62 -27.78 17.14
C LEU A 123 -19.94 -29.14 16.95
N ALA A 124 -19.04 -29.55 17.87
CA ALA A 124 -18.34 -30.83 17.83
C ALA A 124 -19.36 -32.00 17.94
N ALA A 125 -20.32 -31.90 18.84
CA ALA A 125 -21.38 -32.90 19.01
C ALA A 125 -22.24 -33.02 17.71
N SER A 126 -22.61 -31.90 17.11
CA SER A 126 -23.39 -31.89 15.86
C SER A 126 -22.60 -32.45 14.66
N LEU A 127 -21.27 -32.28 14.65
CA LEU A 127 -20.38 -32.85 13.63
C LEU A 127 -20.25 -34.37 13.77
N GLY A 128 -20.23 -34.88 14.98
CA GLY A 128 -20.22 -36.33 15.26
C GLY A 128 -21.43 -37.06 14.69
N ALA A 129 -22.60 -36.45 14.77
CA ALA A 129 -23.87 -36.98 14.29
C ALA A 129 -24.20 -36.75 12.82
N SER A 130 -23.41 -35.89 12.11
CA SER A 130 -23.77 -35.48 10.75
C SER A 130 -23.27 -36.43 9.65
N LYS A 131 -24.04 -36.57 8.56
CA LYS A 131 -23.64 -37.31 7.35
C LYS A 131 -22.44 -36.65 6.68
N GLY A 132 -21.67 -37.41 5.88
CA GLY A 132 -20.43 -36.94 5.22
C GLY A 132 -20.59 -35.66 4.38
N THR A 133 -21.71 -35.54 3.66
CA THR A 133 -22.03 -34.32 2.86
C THR A 133 -22.19 -33.07 3.73
N ALA A 134 -22.84 -33.19 4.90
CA ALA A 134 -22.99 -32.06 5.82
C ALA A 134 -21.66 -31.65 6.47
N ARG A 135 -20.77 -32.61 6.75
CA ARG A 135 -19.40 -32.32 7.21
C ARG A 135 -18.60 -31.56 6.17
N ALA A 136 -18.64 -32.00 4.90
CA ALA A 136 -17.97 -31.33 3.79
C ALA A 136 -18.50 -29.89 3.58
N ALA A 137 -19.81 -29.71 3.59
CA ALA A 137 -20.43 -28.39 3.44
C ALA A 137 -20.02 -27.42 4.57
N ARG A 138 -19.96 -27.91 5.83
CA ARG A 138 -19.49 -27.10 6.96
C ARG A 138 -18.00 -26.78 6.88
N ALA A 139 -17.16 -27.71 6.43
CA ALA A 139 -15.74 -27.46 6.21
C ALA A 139 -15.51 -26.36 5.16
N ILE A 140 -16.21 -26.44 4.03
CA ILE A 140 -16.19 -25.40 2.99
C ILE A 140 -16.67 -24.07 3.56
N GLY A 141 -17.79 -24.06 4.28
CA GLY A 141 -18.33 -22.85 4.92
C GLY A 141 -17.34 -22.21 5.89
N ARG A 142 -16.60 -23.00 6.66
CA ARG A 142 -15.56 -22.53 7.59
C ARG A 142 -14.41 -21.87 6.84
N HIS A 143 -13.91 -22.50 5.79
CA HIS A 143 -12.85 -21.90 4.97
C HIS A 143 -13.32 -20.59 4.32
N LEU A 144 -14.54 -20.57 3.78
CA LEU A 144 -15.10 -19.39 3.13
C LEU A 144 -15.34 -18.25 4.13
N SER A 145 -15.85 -18.56 5.34
CA SER A 145 -16.05 -17.54 6.39
C SER A 145 -14.73 -16.97 6.91
N ARG A 146 -13.71 -17.80 7.07
CA ARG A 146 -12.35 -17.35 7.43
C ARG A 146 -11.79 -16.44 6.35
N TRP A 147 -11.88 -16.84 5.09
CA TRP A 147 -11.42 -16.04 3.97
C TRP A 147 -12.15 -14.69 3.88
N ALA A 148 -13.47 -14.68 4.04
CA ALA A 148 -14.26 -13.45 4.03
C ALA A 148 -13.88 -12.51 5.21
N LEU A 149 -13.67 -13.05 6.41
CA LEU A 149 -13.27 -12.26 7.56
C LEU A 149 -11.83 -11.75 7.44
N SER A 150 -10.90 -12.58 6.95
CA SER A 150 -9.52 -12.15 6.65
C SER A 150 -9.50 -11.05 5.59
N SER A 151 -10.36 -11.14 4.57
CA SER A 151 -10.49 -10.12 3.54
C SER A 151 -10.89 -8.75 4.11
N MET A 152 -11.77 -8.73 5.10
CA MET A 152 -12.14 -7.51 5.83
C MET A 152 -10.93 -6.91 6.56
N TYR A 153 -10.19 -7.72 7.34
CA TYR A 153 -9.02 -7.24 8.08
C TYR A 153 -7.90 -6.78 7.15
N VAL A 154 -7.63 -7.50 6.07
CA VAL A 154 -6.63 -7.07 5.07
C VAL A 154 -7.04 -5.75 4.40
N ALA A 155 -8.33 -5.56 4.10
CA ALA A 155 -8.82 -4.28 3.57
C ALA A 155 -8.62 -3.12 4.57
N GLN A 156 -8.90 -3.36 5.85
CA GLN A 156 -8.63 -2.39 6.91
C GLN A 156 -7.14 -2.10 7.05
N ASP A 157 -6.27 -3.12 7.01
CA ASP A 157 -4.82 -2.97 7.09
C ASP A 157 -4.27 -2.11 5.95
N VAL A 158 -4.65 -2.41 4.70
CA VAL A 158 -4.26 -1.61 3.52
C VAL A 158 -4.74 -0.17 3.63
N ALA A 159 -5.97 0.06 4.09
CA ALA A 159 -6.51 1.41 4.26
C ALA A 159 -5.81 2.20 5.38
N LEU A 160 -5.44 1.54 6.49
CA LEU A 160 -4.64 2.17 7.55
C LEU A 160 -3.25 2.56 7.04
N ARG A 161 -2.59 1.71 6.28
CA ARG A 161 -1.30 2.02 5.66
C ARG A 161 -1.40 3.17 4.65
N LEU A 162 -2.48 3.20 3.87
CA LEU A 162 -2.76 4.30 2.95
C LEU A 162 -3.00 5.62 3.73
N SER A 163 -3.67 5.56 4.88
CA SER A 163 -3.88 6.74 5.73
C SER A 163 -2.56 7.27 6.31
N VAL A 164 -1.62 6.40 6.71
CA VAL A 164 -0.27 6.81 7.13
C VAL A 164 0.45 7.55 6.00
N ALA A 165 0.38 7.04 4.77
CA ALA A 165 0.95 7.73 3.61
C ALA A 165 0.31 9.10 3.36
N LEU A 166 -1.01 9.21 3.54
CA LEU A 166 -1.73 10.49 3.46
C LEU A 166 -1.24 11.47 4.54
N PHE A 167 -1.09 11.02 5.79
CA PHE A 167 -0.57 11.85 6.88
C PHE A 167 0.88 12.29 6.66
N ALA A 168 1.66 11.54 5.90
CA ALA A 168 3.04 11.84 5.56
C ALA A 168 3.18 12.83 4.38
N LEU A 169 2.11 13.18 3.66
CA LEU A 169 2.16 14.10 2.52
C LEU A 169 2.86 15.44 2.81
N PRO A 170 2.66 16.12 3.96
CA PRO A 170 3.39 17.36 4.26
C PRO A 170 4.90 17.13 4.38
N ALA A 171 5.33 16.01 4.95
CA ALA A 171 6.74 15.65 5.06
C ALA A 171 7.36 15.39 3.67
N PHE A 172 6.62 14.69 2.80
CA PHE A 172 7.04 14.48 1.41
C PHE A 172 7.09 15.79 0.60
N ALA A 173 6.14 16.70 0.80
CA ALA A 173 6.17 18.01 0.15
C ALA A 173 7.40 18.82 0.58
N LEU A 174 7.72 18.82 1.87
CA LEU A 174 8.94 19.46 2.39
C LEU A 174 10.21 18.81 1.84
N ALA A 175 10.26 17.48 1.79
CA ALA A 175 11.38 16.74 1.22
C ALA A 175 11.58 17.05 -0.27
N CYS A 176 10.51 17.17 -1.04
CA CYS A 176 10.55 17.60 -2.43
C CYS A 176 11.13 19.02 -2.55
N LEU A 177 10.69 19.96 -1.72
CA LEU A 177 11.19 21.33 -1.72
C LEU A 177 12.68 21.37 -1.41
N VAL A 178 13.12 20.69 -0.34
CA VAL A 178 14.54 20.59 0.03
C VAL A 178 15.34 19.94 -1.08
N GLY A 179 14.85 18.84 -1.67
CA GLY A 179 15.52 18.15 -2.77
C GLY A 179 15.67 19.01 -4.02
N VAL A 180 14.67 19.81 -4.37
CA VAL A 180 14.74 20.76 -5.49
C VAL A 180 15.78 21.86 -5.21
N VAL A 181 15.73 22.49 -4.04
CA VAL A 181 16.68 23.56 -3.66
C VAL A 181 18.11 23.03 -3.67
N ASP A 182 18.37 21.89 -3.00
CA ASP A 182 19.71 21.28 -2.98
C ASP A 182 20.18 20.90 -4.40
N GLY A 183 19.28 20.36 -5.23
CA GLY A 183 19.58 20.04 -6.62
C GLY A 183 19.95 21.27 -7.48
N LEU A 184 19.25 22.39 -7.28
CA LEU A 184 19.56 23.65 -7.95
C LEU A 184 20.92 24.20 -7.49
N VAL A 185 21.19 24.20 -6.20
CA VAL A 185 22.49 24.62 -5.65
C VAL A 185 23.63 23.76 -6.21
N ARG A 186 23.49 22.45 -6.21
CA ARG A 186 24.49 21.53 -6.79
C ARG A 186 24.71 21.76 -8.28
N ARG A 187 23.63 22.10 -9.02
CA ARG A 187 23.70 22.44 -10.44
C ARG A 187 24.51 23.72 -10.65
N ASP A 188 24.22 24.75 -9.88
CA ASP A 188 24.90 26.04 -10.03
C ASP A 188 26.38 25.95 -9.61
N LEU A 189 26.69 25.27 -8.49
CA LEU A 189 28.08 24.99 -8.08
C LEU A 189 28.87 24.26 -9.18
N ARG A 190 28.27 23.27 -9.83
CA ARG A 190 28.90 22.54 -10.94
C ARG A 190 29.18 23.43 -12.14
N ARG A 191 28.29 24.38 -12.46
CA ARG A 191 28.49 25.35 -13.54
C ARG A 191 29.69 26.25 -13.25
N TRP A 192 29.83 26.72 -12.00
CA TRP A 192 30.97 27.53 -11.58
C TRP A 192 32.29 26.77 -11.63
N GLN A 193 32.27 25.47 -11.38
CA GLN A 193 33.46 24.58 -11.41
C GLN A 193 33.79 24.07 -12.84
N GLY A 194 33.04 24.45 -13.87
CA GLY A 194 33.27 23.98 -15.25
C GLY A 194 33.00 22.49 -15.47
N GLY A 195 32.20 21.85 -14.59
CA GLY A 195 31.90 20.43 -14.64
C GLY A 195 31.05 20.04 -15.85
N ARG A 196 31.35 18.86 -16.45
CA ARG A 196 30.59 18.31 -17.59
C ARG A 196 29.22 17.80 -17.13
N GLU A 197 28.18 18.11 -17.88
CA GLU A 197 26.84 17.57 -17.67
C GLU A 197 26.75 16.12 -18.18
N SER A 198 26.28 15.18 -17.35
CA SER A 198 26.10 13.79 -17.72
C SER A 198 24.61 13.47 -17.96
N SER A 199 24.24 13.29 -19.21
CA SER A 199 22.89 12.82 -19.62
C SER A 199 22.56 11.44 -19.04
N PHE A 200 23.55 10.58 -18.86
CA PHE A 200 23.41 9.25 -18.28
C PHE A 200 22.87 9.31 -16.85
N VAL A 201 23.43 10.18 -16.00
CA VAL A 201 23.00 10.35 -14.60
C VAL A 201 21.56 10.82 -14.53
N TYR A 202 21.12 11.74 -15.41
CA TYR A 202 19.74 12.23 -15.44
C TYR A 202 18.72 11.10 -15.72
N HIS A 203 18.94 10.31 -16.77
CA HIS A 203 18.02 9.25 -17.15
C HIS A 203 17.92 8.15 -16.08
N HIS A 204 19.04 7.81 -15.44
CA HIS A 204 19.07 6.82 -14.36
C HIS A 204 18.42 7.37 -13.09
N ALA A 205 18.75 8.60 -12.66
CA ALA A 205 18.18 9.22 -11.48
C ALA A 205 16.66 9.34 -11.58
N LYS A 206 16.12 9.81 -12.71
CA LYS A 206 14.67 9.86 -12.98
C LYS A 206 14.01 8.49 -12.86
N ARG A 207 14.62 7.46 -13.44
CA ARG A 207 14.09 6.09 -13.39
C ARG A 207 14.10 5.55 -11.96
N TYR A 208 15.19 5.74 -11.22
CA TYR A 208 15.30 5.30 -9.83
C TYR A 208 14.35 6.05 -8.90
N THR A 209 14.11 7.35 -9.11
CA THR A 209 13.11 8.12 -8.35
C THR A 209 11.72 7.51 -8.51
N VAL A 210 11.29 7.22 -9.74
CA VAL A 210 9.99 6.59 -10.00
C VAL A 210 9.93 5.19 -9.37
N TRP A 211 10.98 4.38 -9.51
CA TRP A 211 11.00 3.03 -8.93
C TRP A 211 11.02 3.06 -7.40
N ALA A 212 11.75 3.99 -6.79
CA ALA A 212 11.78 4.15 -5.34
C ALA A 212 10.41 4.55 -4.79
N LEU A 213 9.74 5.51 -5.45
CA LEU A 213 8.41 5.95 -5.05
C LEU A 213 7.36 4.86 -5.24
N THR A 214 7.27 4.28 -6.44
CA THR A 214 6.21 3.30 -6.74
C THR A 214 6.49 1.94 -6.11
N GLY A 215 7.70 1.41 -6.27
CA GLY A 215 8.08 0.09 -5.76
C GLY A 215 8.11 0.05 -4.23
N GLY A 216 8.69 1.06 -3.61
CA GLY A 216 8.74 1.15 -2.17
C GLY A 216 7.38 1.32 -1.53
N PHE A 217 6.52 2.17 -2.12
CA PHE A 217 5.16 2.35 -1.64
C PHE A 217 4.31 1.08 -1.82
N SER A 218 4.45 0.39 -2.96
CA SER A 218 3.80 -0.90 -3.19
C SER A 218 4.24 -1.94 -2.16
N LEU A 219 5.56 -2.04 -1.90
CA LEU A 219 6.11 -2.95 -0.91
C LEU A 219 5.57 -2.65 0.49
N TYR A 220 5.48 -1.36 0.87
CA TYR A 220 4.91 -0.96 2.14
C TYR A 220 3.44 -1.36 2.28
N LEU A 221 2.62 -1.13 1.24
CA LEU A 221 1.20 -1.48 1.27
C LEU A 221 0.95 -3.00 1.33
N THR A 222 1.82 -3.80 0.71
CA THR A 222 1.68 -5.26 0.63
C THR A 222 2.45 -6.02 1.71
N TRP A 223 3.18 -5.32 2.60
CA TRP A 223 4.03 -5.96 3.61
C TRP A 223 3.21 -6.83 4.58
N PRO A 224 3.41 -8.17 4.58
CA PRO A 224 2.55 -9.09 5.34
C PRO A 224 3.00 -9.31 6.78
N PHE A 225 4.19 -8.83 7.15
CA PHE A 225 4.77 -9.08 8.46
C PHE A 225 4.56 -7.89 9.38
N GLY A 226 4.10 -8.17 10.61
CA GLY A 226 4.00 -7.18 11.66
C GLY A 226 5.35 -6.72 12.20
N GLY A 227 5.34 -5.79 13.16
CA GLY A 227 6.53 -5.30 13.85
C GLY A 227 7.28 -4.18 13.13
N PHE A 228 6.86 -3.78 11.96
CA PHE A 228 7.48 -2.67 11.24
C PHE A 228 6.73 -1.35 11.49
N ASN A 229 7.36 -0.44 12.23
CA ASN A 229 6.76 0.86 12.51
C ASN A 229 6.69 1.70 11.22
N PRO A 230 5.49 2.15 10.79
CA PRO A 230 5.31 2.98 9.59
C PRO A 230 6.15 4.26 9.58
N ALA A 231 6.49 4.82 10.74
CA ALA A 231 7.29 6.04 10.85
C ALA A 231 8.69 5.86 10.22
N TYR A 232 9.32 4.69 10.39
CA TYR A 232 10.63 4.43 9.76
C TYR A 232 10.52 4.35 8.24
N MET A 233 9.44 3.77 7.73
CA MET A 233 9.20 3.75 6.28
C MET A 233 9.02 5.16 5.73
N VAL A 234 8.19 5.98 6.37
CA VAL A 234 8.00 7.39 6.00
C VAL A 234 9.34 8.12 6.01
N LEU A 235 10.17 7.95 7.06
CA LEU A 235 11.49 8.57 7.15
C LEU A 235 12.40 8.14 5.99
N VAL A 236 12.54 6.84 5.75
CA VAL A 236 13.40 6.31 4.68
C VAL A 236 12.95 6.83 3.32
N PHE A 237 11.64 6.79 3.01
CA PHE A 237 11.12 7.30 1.75
C PHE A 237 11.27 8.81 1.61
N THR A 238 11.08 9.57 2.67
CA THR A 238 11.28 11.02 2.68
C THR A 238 12.73 11.37 2.30
N VAL A 239 13.71 10.71 2.91
CA VAL A 239 15.14 10.90 2.59
C VAL A 239 15.45 10.46 1.17
N LEU A 240 14.91 9.30 0.75
CA LEU A 240 15.12 8.77 -0.59
C LEU A 240 14.56 9.70 -1.67
N VAL A 241 13.36 10.24 -1.47
CA VAL A 241 12.72 11.20 -2.37
C VAL A 241 13.55 12.48 -2.46
N ALA A 242 13.97 13.04 -1.33
CA ALA A 242 14.82 14.25 -1.32
C ALA A 242 16.14 14.02 -2.09
N ALA A 243 16.83 12.90 -1.81
CA ALA A 243 18.11 12.58 -2.44
C ALA A 243 17.97 12.32 -3.95
N THR A 244 16.97 11.54 -4.37
CA THR A 244 16.75 11.21 -5.78
C THR A 244 16.27 12.43 -6.59
N LEU A 245 15.43 13.26 -5.97
CA LEU A 245 14.96 14.51 -6.59
C LEU A 245 16.11 15.52 -6.73
N SER A 246 16.95 15.68 -5.69
CA SER A 246 18.14 16.52 -5.73
C SER A 246 19.08 16.09 -6.86
N THR A 247 19.37 14.78 -6.99
CA THR A 247 20.24 14.27 -8.07
C THR A 247 19.62 14.49 -9.46
N THR A 248 18.29 14.33 -9.58
CA THR A 248 17.56 14.55 -10.84
C THR A 248 17.61 16.01 -11.27
N VAL A 249 17.33 16.94 -10.34
CA VAL A 249 17.36 18.39 -10.59
C VAL A 249 18.79 18.85 -10.87
N ALA A 250 19.77 18.36 -10.12
CA ALA A 250 21.18 18.66 -10.36
C ALA A 250 21.65 18.23 -11.76
N ALA A 251 21.15 17.09 -12.27
CA ALA A 251 21.51 16.55 -13.58
C ALA A 251 20.66 17.11 -14.73
N PHE A 252 19.68 17.96 -14.45
CA PHE A 252 18.79 18.52 -15.49
C PHE A 252 19.53 19.44 -16.44
N LYS A 253 19.55 19.06 -17.73
CA LYS A 253 20.15 19.82 -18.82
C LYS A 253 19.10 20.73 -19.43
N LYS A 254 19.24 22.04 -19.28
CA LYS A 254 18.45 23.01 -20.03
C LYS A 254 19.06 23.14 -21.44
N TYR A 255 18.42 22.56 -22.44
CA TYR A 255 18.70 22.90 -23.83
C TYR A 255 18.22 24.34 -24.02
N VAL A 256 19.15 25.27 -24.14
CA VAL A 256 18.94 26.61 -24.71
C VAL A 256 19.28 26.52 -26.18
#